data_ff00215954fc393cc39bc996a02b491b
#
_entry.id   ff00215954fc393cc39bc996a02b491b
#
_cell.length_a   1.000
_cell.length_b   1.000
_cell.length_c   1.000
_cell.angle_alpha   90.00
_cell.angle_beta   90.00
_cell.angle_gamma   90.00
#
_symmetry.space_group_name_H-M   'P 1'
#
loop_
_entity.id
_entity.type
_entity.pdbx_description
1 polymer ?
#
loop_
_entity_poly.entity_id
_entity_poly.type
_entity_poly.pdbx_seq_one_letter_code
_entity_poly.pdbx_strand_id
1 'polypeptide(L)'
;MKKSLFVVLMALLAIASHGQDSRTVLNFLRLPVSAHVAALGGDNITLQDDDASLLFHNPALLMGVTDGSLGLDVMTYMQGSVAAAASYSQLCGGRGSWAASARFVSYGQMKETTYTGEQTGTFSAKDIAVGGTFAYDLTNHISGGITAKVVTSYIGQYNSLAAAVDLGLSYYDPEHEWSIGIVARNLGGQLTAYEDDFEPMPLDLQVGVTKRLVGSPLRFSATLIRLNDWQYGLGKHIVLGADLLLSPQFYISAGYNSIRAYEMKITSGDGESAHGAALSFGGGLQLERFKLNVAYSRLHVSSPSLVANISFTL
;
A
#
# COMPACT_ATOMS: atom_id res chain seq x y z
N MET A 1 -23.85 -6.43 -22.97
CA MET A 1 -22.56 -6.36 -22.25
C MET A 1 -22.01 -4.95 -22.10
N LYS A 2 -21.83 -4.14 -23.16
CA LYS A 2 -21.27 -2.75 -23.03
C LYS A 2 -22.11 -1.83 -22.12
N LYS A 3 -23.45 -1.91 -22.15
CA LYS A 3 -24.34 -1.09 -21.30
C LYS A 3 -24.29 -1.50 -19.83
N SER A 4 -24.14 -2.80 -19.54
CA SER A 4 -24.01 -3.29 -18.15
C SER A 4 -22.70 -2.91 -17.51
N LEU A 5 -21.59 -2.92 -18.27
CA LEU A 5 -20.28 -2.48 -17.81
C LEU A 5 -20.28 -0.97 -17.50
N PHE A 6 -20.95 -0.16 -18.32
CA PHE A 6 -21.09 1.27 -18.10
C PHE A 6 -21.92 1.60 -16.85
N VAL A 7 -22.99 0.84 -16.59
CA VAL A 7 -23.81 1.00 -15.37
C VAL A 7 -23.03 0.64 -14.12
N VAL A 8 -22.23 -0.44 -14.15
CA VAL A 8 -21.35 -0.82 -13.04
C VAL A 8 -20.28 0.24 -12.80
N LEU A 9 -19.68 0.79 -13.86
CA LEU A 9 -18.69 1.88 -13.76
C LEU A 9 -19.32 3.16 -13.19
N MET A 10 -20.53 3.51 -13.61
CA MET A 10 -21.29 4.66 -13.09
C MET A 10 -21.76 4.45 -11.65
N ALA A 11 -22.11 3.21 -11.26
CA ALA A 11 -22.45 2.87 -9.89
C ALA A 11 -21.20 2.97 -8.96
N LEU A 12 -20.04 2.56 -9.43
CA LEU A 12 -18.76 2.74 -8.72
C LEU A 12 -18.38 4.23 -8.57
N LEU A 13 -18.68 5.06 -9.57
CA LEU A 13 -18.47 6.51 -9.50
C LEU A 13 -19.49 7.20 -8.57
N ALA A 14 -20.71 6.69 -8.46
CA ALA A 14 -21.74 7.27 -7.58
C ALA A 14 -21.44 7.03 -6.09
N ILE A 15 -20.68 5.99 -5.72
CA ILE A 15 -20.22 5.73 -4.35
C ILE A 15 -19.17 6.78 -3.93
N ALA A 16 -18.48 7.41 -4.88
CA ALA A 16 -17.43 8.40 -4.63
C ALA A 16 -17.95 9.82 -4.27
N SER A 17 -19.26 10.06 -4.22
CA SER A 17 -19.82 11.42 -4.12
C SER A 17 -20.14 11.89 -2.69
N HIS A 18 -19.71 11.19 -1.66
CA HIS A 18 -19.77 11.70 -0.29
C HIS A 18 -18.46 12.39 0.01
N GLY A 19 -18.48 13.71 0.12
CA GLY A 19 -17.36 14.50 0.60
C GLY A 19 -16.94 13.99 1.97
N GLN A 20 -15.92 13.15 2.01
CA GLN A 20 -15.36 12.66 3.25
C GLN A 20 -14.51 13.78 3.84
N ASP A 21 -14.96 14.31 4.98
CA ASP A 21 -14.04 14.93 5.93
C ASP A 21 -12.87 13.95 6.13
N SER A 22 -11.64 14.44 6.19
CA SER A 22 -10.40 13.65 6.21
C SER A 22 -10.22 12.71 7.43
N ARG A 23 -11.29 12.42 8.16
CA ARG A 23 -11.32 11.57 9.34
C ARG A 23 -11.69 10.15 8.97
N THR A 24 -10.69 9.36 8.59
CA THR A 24 -10.82 7.91 8.42
C THR A 24 -10.11 7.21 9.57
N VAL A 25 -10.65 6.08 10.00
CA VAL A 25 -9.99 5.16 10.94
C VAL A 25 -9.15 4.12 10.21
N LEU A 26 -8.37 3.35 10.95
CA LEU A 26 -7.56 2.23 10.42
C LEU A 26 -6.59 2.65 9.31
N ASN A 27 -6.04 3.87 9.42
CA ASN A 27 -5.15 4.46 8.41
C ASN A 27 -3.83 3.71 8.20
N PHE A 28 -3.47 2.77 9.10
CA PHE A 28 -2.35 1.87 8.90
C PHE A 28 -2.48 1.04 7.61
N LEU A 29 -3.70 0.84 7.10
CA LEU A 29 -3.96 0.17 5.83
C LEU A 29 -3.40 0.92 4.61
N ARG A 30 -3.09 2.22 4.74
CA ARG A 30 -2.43 3.04 3.70
C ARG A 30 -0.91 2.97 3.72
N LEU A 31 -0.30 2.46 4.80
CA LEU A 31 1.16 2.34 4.88
C LEU A 31 1.66 1.33 3.84
N PRO A 32 2.77 1.60 3.13
CA PRO A 32 3.35 0.62 2.21
C PRO A 32 3.82 -0.62 2.96
N VAL A 33 3.65 -1.80 2.37
CA VAL A 33 4.16 -3.06 2.88
C VAL A 33 5.44 -3.43 2.14
N SER A 34 5.39 -3.49 0.80
CA SER A 34 6.57 -3.79 -0.01
C SER A 34 7.64 -2.70 0.13
N ALA A 35 8.88 -3.09 0.44
CA ALA A 35 10.01 -2.18 0.48
C ALA A 35 10.29 -1.55 -0.89
N HIS A 36 10.11 -2.29 -1.99
CA HIS A 36 10.27 -1.74 -3.32
C HIS A 36 9.23 -0.64 -3.61
N VAL A 37 7.97 -0.88 -3.29
CA VAL A 37 6.91 0.14 -3.43
C VAL A 37 7.19 1.34 -2.51
N ALA A 38 7.68 1.11 -1.29
CA ALA A 38 8.07 2.19 -0.38
C ALA A 38 9.17 3.08 -0.99
N ALA A 39 10.16 2.49 -1.67
CA ALA A 39 11.21 3.19 -2.38
C ALA A 39 10.69 4.02 -3.57
N LEU A 40 9.64 3.55 -4.26
CA LEU A 40 9.00 4.22 -5.39
C LEU A 40 7.95 5.28 -4.97
N GLY A 41 7.98 5.76 -3.72
CA GLY A 41 7.07 6.80 -3.22
C GLY A 41 5.95 6.28 -2.33
N GLY A 42 5.87 4.97 -2.08
CA GLY A 42 4.93 4.34 -1.16
C GLY A 42 3.64 3.82 -1.78
N ASP A 43 3.36 4.19 -3.02
CA ASP A 43 2.18 3.72 -3.75
C ASP A 43 2.54 3.42 -5.21
N ASN A 44 2.65 2.14 -5.53
CA ASN A 44 2.78 1.61 -6.88
C ASN A 44 1.90 0.36 -7.00
N ILE A 45 1.02 0.33 -8.00
CA ILE A 45 0.05 -0.73 -8.22
C ILE A 45 0.28 -1.50 -9.52
N THR A 46 1.41 -1.25 -10.18
CA THR A 46 1.74 -1.76 -11.52
C THR A 46 3.10 -2.43 -11.61
N LEU A 47 3.79 -2.57 -10.47
CA LEU A 47 5.10 -3.18 -10.41
C LEU A 47 5.00 -4.69 -10.69
N GLN A 48 5.64 -5.15 -11.77
CA GLN A 48 5.64 -6.57 -12.17
C GLN A 48 6.92 -7.25 -11.67
N ASP A 49 6.98 -7.43 -10.35
CA ASP A 49 8.10 -8.10 -9.68
C ASP A 49 7.60 -9.38 -8.99
N ASP A 50 8.49 -10.34 -8.82
CA ASP A 50 8.22 -11.57 -8.08
C ASP A 50 8.35 -11.30 -6.56
N ASP A 51 7.38 -10.57 -6.02
CA ASP A 51 7.30 -10.18 -4.61
C ASP A 51 5.86 -10.34 -4.09
N ALA A 52 5.64 -11.29 -3.18
CA ALA A 52 4.33 -11.57 -2.63
C ALA A 52 3.73 -10.38 -1.86
N SER A 53 4.54 -9.43 -1.36
CA SER A 53 4.06 -8.24 -0.68
C SER A 53 3.32 -7.26 -1.60
N LEU A 54 3.45 -7.39 -2.92
CA LEU A 54 2.72 -6.58 -3.89
C LEU A 54 1.20 -6.79 -3.84
N LEU A 55 0.73 -7.94 -3.32
CA LEU A 55 -0.71 -8.21 -3.12
C LEU A 55 -1.39 -7.16 -2.22
N PHE A 56 -0.65 -6.55 -1.28
CA PHE A 56 -1.18 -5.49 -0.41
C PHE A 56 -1.41 -4.15 -1.15
N HIS A 57 -0.81 -4.00 -2.34
CA HIS A 57 -0.93 -2.81 -3.19
C HIS A 57 -1.94 -3.03 -4.31
N ASN A 58 -1.88 -4.18 -4.99
CA ASN A 58 -2.85 -4.58 -6.00
C ASN A 58 -2.96 -6.11 -6.02
N PRO A 59 -4.11 -6.69 -5.66
CA PRO A 59 -4.29 -8.14 -5.60
C PRO A 59 -4.06 -8.85 -6.95
N ALA A 60 -4.22 -8.16 -8.08
CA ALA A 60 -3.97 -8.74 -9.41
C ALA A 60 -2.48 -9.04 -9.66
N LEU A 61 -1.55 -8.34 -8.96
CA LEU A 61 -0.11 -8.56 -9.09
C LEU A 61 0.35 -9.91 -8.51
N LEU A 62 -0.52 -10.59 -7.74
CA LEU A 62 -0.25 -11.92 -7.23
C LEU A 62 0.01 -12.95 -8.35
N MET A 63 -0.50 -12.71 -9.57
CA MET A 63 -0.22 -13.57 -10.73
C MET A 63 1.24 -13.55 -11.20
N GLY A 64 1.99 -12.49 -10.87
CA GLY A 64 3.43 -12.39 -11.17
C GLY A 64 4.34 -13.05 -10.13
N VAL A 65 3.78 -13.63 -9.07
CA VAL A 65 4.55 -14.22 -7.97
C VAL A 65 4.80 -15.70 -8.18
N THR A 66 6.03 -16.13 -7.97
CA THR A 66 6.44 -17.55 -8.06
C THR A 66 5.67 -18.41 -7.05
N ASP A 67 5.35 -19.64 -7.45
CA ASP A 67 4.66 -20.62 -6.62
C ASP A 67 5.40 -20.91 -5.30
N GLY A 68 4.66 -21.05 -4.21
CA GLY A 68 5.21 -21.33 -2.88
C GLY A 68 6.05 -20.18 -2.30
N SER A 69 5.75 -18.91 -2.65
CA SER A 69 6.49 -17.75 -2.12
C SER A 69 6.02 -17.34 -0.75
N LEU A 70 6.97 -17.16 0.19
CA LEU A 70 6.79 -16.62 1.52
C LEU A 70 7.44 -15.24 1.61
N GLY A 71 6.67 -14.20 1.92
CA GLY A 71 7.14 -12.84 2.16
C GLY A 71 7.06 -12.45 3.63
N LEU A 72 8.09 -11.78 4.13
CA LEU A 72 8.14 -11.18 5.46
C LEU A 72 8.59 -9.72 5.32
N ASP A 73 7.81 -8.82 5.87
CA ASP A 73 8.02 -7.37 5.79
C ASP A 73 8.08 -6.76 7.18
N VAL A 74 9.01 -5.85 7.40
CA VAL A 74 9.14 -5.09 8.65
C VAL A 74 9.39 -3.62 8.32
N MET A 75 8.73 -2.74 9.04
CA MET A 75 8.88 -1.29 8.88
C MET A 75 8.96 -0.61 10.25
N THR A 76 9.94 0.27 10.42
CA THR A 76 9.90 1.27 11.48
C THR A 76 8.98 2.42 11.05
N TYR A 77 8.08 2.86 11.92
CA TYR A 77 7.11 3.91 11.59
C TYR A 77 7.32 5.14 12.47
N MET A 78 6.38 5.56 13.26
CA MET A 78 6.57 6.63 14.25
C MET A 78 7.55 6.18 15.34
N GLN A 79 8.09 7.12 16.12
CA GLN A 79 8.98 6.80 17.22
C GLN A 79 8.39 5.72 18.15
N GLY A 80 9.07 4.59 18.27
CA GLY A 80 8.62 3.45 19.07
C GLY A 80 7.58 2.54 18.40
N SER A 81 7.14 2.86 17.16
CA SER A 81 6.17 2.06 16.42
C SER A 81 6.86 1.15 15.40
N VAL A 82 6.32 -0.06 15.27
CA VAL A 82 6.79 -1.06 14.31
C VAL A 82 5.59 -1.64 13.57
N ALA A 83 5.70 -1.73 12.25
CA ALA A 83 4.77 -2.50 11.43
C ALA A 83 5.46 -3.75 10.89
N ALA A 84 4.73 -4.84 10.81
CA ALA A 84 5.17 -6.09 10.21
C ALA A 84 4.07 -6.66 9.32
N ALA A 85 4.44 -7.39 8.27
CA ALA A 85 3.51 -8.15 7.48
C ALA A 85 4.12 -9.49 7.08
N ALA A 86 3.25 -10.46 6.79
CA ALA A 86 3.62 -11.76 6.26
C ALA A 86 2.62 -12.14 5.17
N SER A 87 3.10 -12.80 4.14
CA SER A 87 2.28 -13.33 3.05
C SER A 87 2.82 -14.67 2.59
N TYR A 88 1.91 -15.57 2.26
CA TYR A 88 2.22 -16.84 1.61
C TYR A 88 1.34 -17.00 0.39
N SER A 89 1.93 -17.33 -0.74
CA SER A 89 1.23 -17.48 -2.01
C SER A 89 1.48 -18.82 -2.65
N GLN A 90 0.47 -19.32 -3.36
CA GLN A 90 0.54 -20.56 -4.10
C GLN A 90 -0.30 -20.50 -5.37
N LEU A 91 0.22 -21.07 -6.46
CA LEU A 91 -0.52 -21.20 -7.71
C LEU A 91 -1.67 -22.20 -7.55
N CYS A 92 -2.77 -21.92 -8.23
CA CYS A 92 -3.98 -22.72 -8.24
C CYS A 92 -4.43 -22.94 -9.68
N GLY A 93 -4.19 -24.12 -10.23
CA GLY A 93 -4.57 -24.49 -11.61
C GLY A 93 -4.09 -23.47 -12.63
N GLY A 94 -3.10 -23.66 -13.35
CA GLY A 94 -2.47 -22.96 -14.50
C GLY A 94 -2.71 -21.46 -14.76
N ARG A 95 -3.78 -20.86 -14.23
CA ARG A 95 -4.19 -19.46 -14.47
C ARG A 95 -4.67 -18.73 -13.19
N GLY A 96 -4.56 -19.32 -12.04
CA GLY A 96 -4.97 -18.74 -10.77
C GLY A 96 -3.86 -18.79 -9.73
N SER A 97 -3.93 -17.88 -8.76
CA SER A 97 -3.09 -17.86 -7.58
C SER A 97 -3.90 -17.45 -6.36
N TRP A 98 -3.60 -18.02 -5.20
CA TRP A 98 -4.17 -17.58 -3.93
C TRP A 98 -3.06 -17.23 -2.95
N ALA A 99 -3.38 -16.38 -2.00
CA ALA A 99 -2.47 -16.02 -0.92
C ALA A 99 -3.23 -15.82 0.39
N ALA A 100 -2.57 -16.17 1.49
CA ALA A 100 -2.93 -15.74 2.82
C ALA A 100 -1.98 -14.64 3.27
N SER A 101 -2.49 -13.62 3.95
CA SER A 101 -1.69 -12.49 4.39
C SER A 101 -2.11 -12.01 5.77
N ALA A 102 -1.15 -11.51 6.52
CA ALA A 102 -1.38 -10.86 7.80
C ALA A 102 -0.55 -9.59 7.89
N ARG A 103 -1.07 -8.59 8.60
CA ARG A 103 -0.43 -7.31 8.83
C ARG A 103 -0.66 -6.88 10.25
N PHE A 104 0.38 -6.37 10.90
CA PHE A 104 0.39 -5.95 12.29
C PHE A 104 1.10 -4.61 12.43
N VAL A 105 0.53 -3.72 13.23
CA VAL A 105 1.20 -2.48 13.66
C VAL A 105 1.11 -2.37 15.16
N SER A 106 2.23 -2.13 15.80
CA SER A 106 2.32 -1.77 17.22
C SER A 106 2.78 -0.32 17.33
N TYR A 107 2.05 0.48 18.08
CA TYR A 107 2.39 1.88 18.30
C TYR A 107 3.22 2.09 19.57
N GLY A 108 3.62 0.99 20.23
CA GLY A 108 4.39 1.04 21.47
C GLY A 108 3.52 1.43 22.67
N GLN A 109 4.18 1.93 23.70
CA GLN A 109 3.52 2.45 24.90
C GLN A 109 3.38 3.98 24.82
N MET A 110 2.19 4.48 25.08
CA MET A 110 1.86 5.90 25.12
C MET A 110 1.53 6.30 26.55
N LYS A 111 1.86 7.53 26.91
CA LYS A 111 1.52 8.10 28.22
C LYS A 111 0.04 8.47 28.27
N GLU A 112 -0.65 8.01 29.26
CA GLU A 112 -1.97 8.47 29.62
C GLU A 112 -1.85 9.74 30.48
N THR A 113 -2.51 10.82 30.08
CA THR A 113 -2.46 12.09 30.77
C THR A 113 -3.85 12.64 31.01
N THR A 114 -4.05 13.31 32.15
CA THR A 114 -5.26 14.10 32.40
C THR A 114 -5.29 15.35 31.51
N TYR A 115 -6.46 16.03 31.49
CA TYR A 115 -6.60 17.35 30.84
C TYR A 115 -5.67 18.43 31.43
N THR A 116 -5.16 18.23 32.64
CA THR A 116 -4.17 19.10 33.29
C THR A 116 -2.73 18.77 32.93
N GLY A 117 -2.49 17.69 32.13
CA GLY A 117 -1.17 17.26 31.72
C GLY A 117 -0.46 16.33 32.72
N GLU A 118 -1.14 15.94 33.82
CA GLU A 118 -0.58 14.99 34.78
C GLU A 118 -0.64 13.56 34.23
N GLN A 119 0.48 12.84 34.28
CA GLN A 119 0.57 11.46 33.80
C GLN A 119 -0.11 10.52 34.81
N THR A 120 -1.17 9.82 34.37
CA THR A 120 -1.96 8.86 35.18
C THR A 120 -1.58 7.41 34.93
N GLY A 121 -0.99 7.13 33.76
CA GLY A 121 -0.66 5.74 33.40
C GLY A 121 0.05 5.62 32.05
N THR A 122 -0.04 4.44 31.49
CA THR A 122 0.39 4.13 30.11
C THR A 122 -0.64 3.22 29.45
N PHE A 123 -0.86 3.39 28.17
CA PHE A 123 -1.66 2.50 27.35
C PHE A 123 -0.90 2.11 26.07
N SER A 124 -1.35 1.08 25.38
CA SER A 124 -0.81 0.65 24.09
C SER A 124 -1.89 0.67 23.02
N ALA A 125 -1.47 0.88 21.77
CA ALA A 125 -2.33 0.71 20.62
C ALA A 125 -1.71 -0.27 19.62
N LYS A 126 -2.56 -1.05 18.96
CA LYS A 126 -2.15 -2.02 17.95
C LYS A 126 -3.25 -2.26 16.94
N ASP A 127 -2.87 -2.45 15.70
CA ASP A 127 -3.75 -2.79 14.59
C ASP A 127 -3.33 -4.13 13.98
N ILE A 128 -4.31 -4.94 13.60
CA ILE A 128 -4.12 -6.25 12.97
C ILE A 128 -5.06 -6.35 11.78
N ALA A 129 -4.57 -6.79 10.64
CA ALA A 129 -5.38 -7.16 9.49
C ALA A 129 -4.97 -8.55 9.01
N VAL A 130 -5.95 -9.42 8.76
CA VAL A 130 -5.74 -10.75 8.17
C VAL A 130 -6.60 -10.85 6.93
N GLY A 131 -6.05 -11.35 5.84
CA GLY A 131 -6.74 -11.43 4.56
C GLY A 131 -6.40 -12.66 3.74
N GLY A 132 -7.33 -12.98 2.84
CA GLY A 132 -7.14 -13.95 1.78
C GLY A 132 -7.26 -13.25 0.43
N THR A 133 -6.34 -13.52 -0.47
CA THR A 133 -6.30 -12.98 -1.82
C THR A 133 -6.48 -14.09 -2.84
N PHE A 134 -7.24 -13.82 -3.89
CA PHE A 134 -7.33 -14.66 -5.07
C PHE A 134 -7.12 -13.80 -6.31
N ALA A 135 -6.25 -14.25 -7.21
CA ALA A 135 -6.00 -13.61 -8.49
C ALA A 135 -6.14 -14.62 -9.64
N TYR A 136 -6.51 -14.11 -10.80
CA TYR A 136 -6.76 -14.95 -11.98
C TYR A 136 -6.40 -14.21 -13.26
N ASP A 137 -5.73 -14.90 -14.20
CA ASP A 137 -5.45 -14.40 -15.54
C ASP A 137 -6.70 -14.47 -16.41
N LEU A 138 -7.34 -13.33 -16.62
CA LEU A 138 -8.50 -13.18 -17.46
C LEU A 138 -8.14 -13.38 -18.94
N THR A 139 -6.99 -12.85 -19.33
CA THR A 139 -6.39 -13.01 -20.68
C THR A 139 -4.87 -13.18 -20.50
N ASN A 140 -4.13 -13.31 -21.61
CA ASN A 140 -2.66 -13.40 -21.58
C ASN A 140 -1.98 -12.09 -21.09
N HIS A 141 -2.70 -10.98 -21.06
CA HIS A 141 -2.18 -9.67 -20.68
C HIS A 141 -2.96 -9.01 -19.52
N ILE A 142 -4.10 -9.56 -19.12
CA ILE A 142 -4.96 -8.97 -18.10
C ILE A 142 -5.17 -9.95 -16.97
N SER A 143 -4.81 -9.56 -15.78
CA SER A 143 -5.08 -10.28 -14.55
C SER A 143 -6.04 -9.49 -13.67
N GLY A 144 -6.94 -10.18 -12.99
CA GLY A 144 -7.83 -9.63 -11.98
C GLY A 144 -7.53 -10.24 -10.62
N GLY A 145 -7.76 -9.49 -9.56
CA GLY A 145 -7.56 -9.98 -8.20
C GLY A 145 -8.56 -9.39 -7.21
N ILE A 146 -8.82 -10.15 -6.17
CA ILE A 146 -9.67 -9.77 -5.04
C ILE A 146 -9.00 -10.18 -3.73
N THR A 147 -9.00 -9.30 -2.74
CA THR A 147 -8.63 -9.60 -1.36
C THR A 147 -9.81 -9.35 -0.45
N ALA A 148 -10.17 -10.33 0.38
CA ALA A 148 -11.08 -10.13 1.51
C ALA A 148 -10.27 -10.09 2.80
N LYS A 149 -10.52 -9.11 3.67
CA LYS A 149 -9.77 -8.91 4.91
C LYS A 149 -10.65 -8.52 6.08
N VAL A 150 -10.26 -8.98 7.24
CA VAL A 150 -10.80 -8.58 8.54
C VAL A 150 -9.73 -7.79 9.27
N VAL A 151 -10.14 -6.69 9.87
CA VAL A 151 -9.26 -5.74 10.55
C VAL A 151 -9.75 -5.54 11.97
N THR A 152 -8.85 -5.65 12.93
CA THR A 152 -9.15 -5.33 14.33
C THR A 152 -8.13 -4.33 14.85
N SER A 153 -8.59 -3.39 15.62
CA SER A 153 -7.78 -2.34 16.24
C SER A 153 -8.08 -2.23 17.71
N TYR A 154 -7.04 -2.00 18.49
CA TYR A 154 -7.09 -1.86 19.94
C TYR A 154 -6.40 -0.57 20.37
N ILE A 155 -7.06 0.26 21.15
CA ILE A 155 -6.51 1.51 21.70
C ILE A 155 -6.84 1.52 23.20
N GLY A 156 -5.88 1.14 24.05
CA GLY A 156 -6.14 0.98 25.47
C GLY A 156 -7.23 -0.05 25.75
N GLN A 157 -8.37 0.39 26.25
CA GLN A 157 -9.55 -0.43 26.53
C GLN A 157 -10.56 -0.49 25.37
N TYR A 158 -10.38 0.35 24.35
CA TYR A 158 -11.28 0.42 23.20
C TYR A 158 -10.84 -0.55 22.11
N ASN A 159 -11.80 -1.12 21.41
CA ASN A 159 -11.53 -1.98 20.27
C ASN A 159 -12.50 -1.69 19.10
N SER A 160 -12.05 -1.95 17.91
CA SER A 160 -12.86 -1.86 16.70
C SER A 160 -12.63 -3.07 15.83
N LEU A 161 -13.67 -3.53 15.17
CA LEU A 161 -13.63 -4.59 14.17
C LEU A 161 -14.16 -4.05 12.85
N ALA A 162 -13.50 -4.35 11.75
CA ALA A 162 -13.91 -3.96 10.42
C ALA A 162 -13.70 -5.09 9.41
N ALA A 163 -14.44 -5.03 8.31
CA ALA A 163 -14.23 -5.90 7.16
C ALA A 163 -14.14 -5.07 5.89
N ALA A 164 -13.26 -5.49 4.97
CA ALA A 164 -13.05 -4.80 3.71
C ALA A 164 -12.65 -5.74 2.58
N VAL A 165 -12.85 -5.27 1.36
CA VAL A 165 -12.44 -5.93 0.13
C VAL A 165 -11.54 -5.00 -0.66
N ASP A 166 -10.48 -5.54 -1.27
CA ASP A 166 -9.69 -4.86 -2.29
C ASP A 166 -9.96 -5.52 -3.65
N LEU A 167 -10.13 -4.71 -4.67
CA LEU A 167 -10.33 -5.15 -6.05
C LEU A 167 -9.20 -4.58 -6.91
N GLY A 168 -8.58 -5.42 -7.74
CA GLY A 168 -7.49 -5.02 -8.60
C GLY A 168 -7.60 -5.58 -10.00
N LEU A 169 -7.15 -4.78 -10.96
CA LEU A 169 -6.89 -5.18 -12.33
C LEU A 169 -5.47 -4.77 -12.71
N SER A 170 -4.80 -5.63 -13.46
CA SER A 170 -3.47 -5.37 -14.01
C SER A 170 -3.46 -5.77 -15.48
N TYR A 171 -2.97 -4.87 -16.32
CA TYR A 171 -2.60 -5.15 -17.70
C TYR A 171 -1.08 -5.13 -17.80
N TYR A 172 -0.50 -6.15 -18.39
CA TYR A 172 0.93 -6.24 -18.64
C TYR A 172 1.23 -6.69 -20.08
N ASP A 173 2.06 -5.92 -20.75
CA ASP A 173 2.58 -6.22 -22.09
C ASP A 173 4.10 -6.44 -21.99
N PRO A 174 4.56 -7.70 -21.99
CA PRO A 174 5.98 -8.02 -21.85
C PRO A 174 6.81 -7.66 -23.09
N GLU A 175 6.19 -7.55 -24.29
CA GLU A 175 6.91 -7.20 -25.51
C GLU A 175 7.32 -5.71 -25.52
N HIS A 176 6.43 -4.86 -25.04
CA HIS A 176 6.67 -3.42 -24.97
C HIS A 176 7.01 -2.94 -23.56
N GLU A 177 7.05 -3.81 -22.56
CA GLU A 177 7.39 -3.50 -21.17
C GLU A 177 6.46 -2.42 -20.57
N TRP A 178 5.14 -2.52 -20.84
CA TRP A 178 4.11 -1.69 -20.25
C TRP A 178 3.31 -2.44 -19.20
N SER A 179 3.09 -1.80 -18.08
CA SER A 179 2.13 -2.25 -17.07
C SER A 179 1.16 -1.12 -16.71
N ILE A 180 -0.14 -1.42 -16.68
CA ILE A 180 -1.20 -0.48 -16.30
C ILE A 180 -2.05 -1.17 -15.24
N GLY A 181 -2.42 -0.45 -14.18
CA GLY A 181 -3.20 -1.00 -13.07
C GLY A 181 -4.32 -0.06 -12.64
N ILE A 182 -5.39 -0.66 -12.16
CA ILE A 182 -6.49 0.02 -11.48
C ILE A 182 -6.79 -0.77 -10.21
N VAL A 183 -6.92 -0.07 -9.08
CA VAL A 183 -7.25 -0.72 -7.81
C VAL A 183 -8.24 0.12 -7.01
N ALA A 184 -9.14 -0.57 -6.31
CA ALA A 184 -9.96 -0.01 -5.26
C ALA A 184 -9.64 -0.75 -3.97
N ARG A 185 -9.02 -0.08 -3.00
CA ARG A 185 -8.63 -0.67 -1.71
C ARG A 185 -9.54 -0.25 -0.59
N ASN A 186 -9.73 -1.13 0.38
CA ASN A 186 -10.46 -0.87 1.62
C ASN A 186 -11.95 -0.54 1.38
N LEU A 187 -12.57 -1.20 0.40
CA LEU A 187 -14.02 -1.16 0.20
C LEU A 187 -14.70 -1.91 1.35
N GLY A 188 -15.21 -1.20 2.35
CA GLY A 188 -15.80 -1.83 3.52
C GLY A 188 -16.17 -0.84 4.61
N GLY A 189 -16.33 -1.33 5.82
CA GLY A 189 -16.70 -0.53 6.98
C GLY A 189 -16.43 -1.23 8.30
N GLN A 190 -16.58 -0.50 9.39
CA GLN A 190 -16.55 -1.05 10.73
C GLN A 190 -17.77 -1.94 10.96
N LEU A 191 -17.57 -3.06 11.61
CA LEU A 191 -18.61 -3.95 12.15
C LEU A 191 -18.87 -3.64 13.62
N THR A 192 -17.82 -3.16 14.32
CA THR A 192 -17.88 -2.65 15.69
C THR A 192 -17.06 -1.37 15.75
N ALA A 193 -17.64 -0.29 16.19
CA ALA A 193 -16.96 0.99 16.42
C ALA A 193 -16.15 0.94 17.73
N TYR A 194 -15.24 1.90 17.95
CA TYR A 194 -14.51 2.03 19.21
C TYR A 194 -15.42 2.42 20.36
N GLU A 195 -16.39 3.27 20.06
CA GLU A 195 -17.46 3.73 20.93
C GLU A 195 -18.80 3.59 20.20
N ASP A 196 -19.67 4.58 20.25
CA ASP A 196 -21.01 4.52 19.66
C ASP A 196 -21.04 4.89 18.18
N ASP A 197 -20.06 5.68 17.68
CA ASP A 197 -20.05 6.23 16.33
C ASP A 197 -19.15 5.43 15.38
N PHE A 198 -19.73 5.10 14.22
CA PHE A 198 -18.99 4.45 13.13
C PHE A 198 -18.27 5.50 12.27
N GLU A 199 -17.00 5.25 12.02
CA GLU A 199 -16.15 6.11 11.22
C GLU A 199 -15.79 5.46 9.88
N PRO A 200 -15.61 6.25 8.79
CA PRO A 200 -15.31 5.69 7.47
C PRO A 200 -13.93 5.05 7.42
N MET A 201 -13.83 3.95 6.69
CA MET A 201 -12.57 3.30 6.35
C MET A 201 -11.78 4.10 5.30
N PRO A 202 -10.46 3.89 5.20
CA PRO A 202 -9.59 4.64 4.29
C PRO A 202 -9.69 4.10 2.85
N LEU A 203 -10.86 4.24 2.22
CA LEU A 203 -11.07 3.92 0.80
C LEU A 203 -10.01 4.62 -0.05
N ASP A 204 -9.47 3.89 -1.02
CA ASP A 204 -8.43 4.40 -1.89
C ASP A 204 -8.58 3.85 -3.31
N LEU A 205 -8.96 4.73 -4.24
CA LEU A 205 -9.02 4.45 -5.65
C LEU A 205 -7.73 4.92 -6.31
N GLN A 206 -7.06 4.01 -7.02
CA GLN A 206 -5.78 4.30 -7.66
C GLN A 206 -5.77 3.85 -9.12
N VAL A 207 -5.03 4.59 -9.94
CA VAL A 207 -4.69 4.24 -11.33
C VAL A 207 -3.20 4.45 -11.50
N GLY A 208 -2.52 3.49 -12.10
CA GLY A 208 -1.07 3.55 -12.26
C GLY A 208 -0.60 3.05 -13.61
N VAL A 209 0.60 3.46 -13.98
CA VAL A 209 1.33 3.01 -15.14
C VAL A 209 2.81 2.85 -14.81
N THR A 210 3.41 1.78 -15.31
CA THR A 210 4.86 1.55 -15.28
C THR A 210 5.36 1.27 -16.69
N LYS A 211 6.49 1.84 -17.04
CA LYS A 211 7.18 1.61 -18.32
C LYS A 211 8.66 1.38 -18.08
N ARG A 212 9.16 0.24 -18.53
CA ARG A 212 10.59 0.01 -18.70
C ARG A 212 11.02 0.44 -20.08
N LEU A 213 12.10 1.20 -20.18
CA LEU A 213 12.63 1.64 -21.47
C LEU A 213 13.45 0.50 -22.09
N VAL A 214 13.02 0.07 -23.27
CA VAL A 214 13.70 -1.00 -24.02
C VAL A 214 15.15 -0.60 -24.34
N GLY A 215 16.10 -1.48 -24.07
CA GLY A 215 17.52 -1.20 -24.26
C GLY A 215 18.15 -0.26 -23.23
N SER A 216 17.40 0.10 -22.18
CA SER A 216 17.86 0.95 -21.07
C SER A 216 17.67 0.24 -19.72
N PRO A 217 18.52 0.51 -18.72
CA PRO A 217 18.33 0.00 -17.38
C PRO A 217 17.26 0.79 -16.58
N LEU A 218 16.51 1.69 -17.22
CA LEU A 218 15.57 2.59 -16.55
C LEU A 218 14.13 2.08 -16.65
N ARG A 219 13.42 2.10 -15.52
CA ARG A 219 11.98 1.86 -15.41
C ARG A 219 11.34 3.04 -14.67
N PHE A 220 10.28 3.59 -15.21
CA PHE A 220 9.54 4.71 -14.62
C PHE A 220 8.12 4.29 -14.30
N SER A 221 7.60 4.81 -13.20
CA SER A 221 6.22 4.61 -12.78
C SER A 221 5.55 5.92 -12.41
N ALA A 222 4.25 5.99 -12.65
CA ALA A 222 3.37 7.06 -12.19
C ALA A 222 2.07 6.46 -11.68
N THR A 223 1.66 6.82 -10.47
CA THR A 223 0.42 6.36 -9.85
C THR A 223 -0.38 7.57 -9.38
N LEU A 224 -1.66 7.61 -9.73
CA LEU A 224 -2.63 8.53 -9.17
C LEU A 224 -3.33 7.83 -8.01
N ILE A 225 -3.26 8.41 -6.83
CA ILE A 225 -3.78 7.84 -5.57
C ILE A 225 -4.95 8.66 -5.03
N ARG A 226 -5.78 8.06 -4.17
CA ARG A 226 -6.91 8.72 -3.50
C ARG A 226 -7.84 9.44 -4.46
N LEU A 227 -8.12 8.86 -5.62
CA LEU A 227 -8.99 9.46 -6.63
C LEU A 227 -10.46 9.61 -6.18
N ASN A 228 -10.81 9.07 -5.03
CA ASN A 228 -12.08 9.27 -4.35
C ASN A 228 -12.10 10.52 -3.44
N ASP A 229 -10.98 11.21 -3.25
CA ASP A 229 -10.83 12.39 -2.40
C ASP A 229 -10.54 13.64 -3.24
N TRP A 230 -11.60 14.35 -3.60
CA TRP A 230 -11.53 15.54 -4.46
C TRP A 230 -11.23 16.85 -3.70
N GLN A 231 -10.92 16.81 -2.42
CA GLN A 231 -10.51 17.99 -1.64
C GLN A 231 -9.13 18.50 -2.08
N TYR A 232 -8.33 17.60 -2.64
CA TYR A 232 -7.00 17.92 -3.17
C TYR A 232 -7.03 18.18 -4.68
N GLY A 233 -6.26 19.15 -5.15
CA GLY A 233 -6.05 19.33 -6.61
C GLY A 233 -5.27 18.17 -7.22
N LEU A 234 -5.56 17.81 -8.46
CA LEU A 234 -5.00 16.65 -9.18
C LEU A 234 -3.48 16.47 -9.03
N GLY A 235 -2.72 17.56 -9.01
CA GLY A 235 -1.26 17.50 -8.85
C GLY A 235 -0.79 16.91 -7.51
N LYS A 236 -1.66 16.86 -6.49
CA LYS A 236 -1.33 16.28 -5.19
C LYS A 236 -1.56 14.76 -5.12
N HIS A 237 -2.28 14.21 -6.08
CA HIS A 237 -2.56 12.77 -6.16
C HIS A 237 -1.44 11.98 -6.86
N ILE A 238 -0.37 12.63 -7.32
CA ILE A 238 0.67 12.03 -8.15
C ILE A 238 1.76 11.41 -7.28
N VAL A 239 2.07 10.14 -7.53
CA VAL A 239 3.27 9.46 -7.05
C VAL A 239 4.11 9.06 -8.25
N LEU A 240 5.37 9.43 -8.24
CA LEU A 240 6.33 9.12 -9.29
C LEU A 240 7.42 8.20 -8.73
N GLY A 241 7.82 7.22 -9.52
CA GLY A 241 8.90 6.30 -9.19
C GLY A 241 9.84 6.10 -10.38
N ALA A 242 11.11 5.85 -10.07
CA ALA A 242 12.13 5.49 -11.04
C ALA A 242 13.02 4.39 -10.46
N ASP A 243 13.27 3.36 -11.27
CA ASP A 243 14.24 2.30 -10.99
C ASP A 243 15.40 2.38 -11.95
N LEU A 244 16.59 2.15 -11.42
CA LEU A 244 17.80 1.86 -12.16
C LEU A 244 18.14 0.38 -11.97
N LEU A 245 17.88 -0.44 -12.99
CA LEU A 245 18.12 -1.89 -13.00
C LEU A 245 19.58 -2.15 -13.39
N LEU A 246 20.46 -2.24 -12.38
CA LEU A 246 21.91 -2.38 -12.59
C LEU A 246 22.29 -3.77 -13.12
N SER A 247 21.52 -4.79 -12.72
CA SER A 247 21.63 -6.17 -13.22
C SER A 247 20.27 -6.86 -13.06
N PRO A 248 20.10 -8.09 -13.58
CA PRO A 248 18.88 -8.88 -13.29
C PRO A 248 18.65 -9.12 -11.80
N GLN A 249 19.71 -9.05 -10.98
CA GLN A 249 19.64 -9.32 -9.54
C GLN A 249 19.63 -8.06 -8.69
N PHE A 250 20.05 -6.90 -9.19
CA PHE A 250 20.26 -5.72 -8.37
C PHE A 250 19.66 -4.46 -9.00
N TYR A 251 18.89 -3.72 -8.22
CA TYR A 251 18.30 -2.46 -8.61
C TYR A 251 18.41 -1.40 -7.52
N ILE A 252 18.30 -0.13 -7.92
CA ILE A 252 18.19 1.04 -7.05
C ILE A 252 16.94 1.81 -7.46
N SER A 253 16.17 2.27 -6.49
CA SER A 253 14.91 2.98 -6.70
C SER A 253 14.90 4.34 -6.03
N ALA A 254 14.19 5.28 -6.64
CA ALA A 254 13.86 6.57 -6.06
C ALA A 254 12.39 6.90 -6.35
N GLY A 255 11.72 7.58 -5.42
CA GLY A 255 10.33 7.93 -5.54
C GLY A 255 10.01 9.32 -4.98
N TYR A 256 8.93 9.90 -5.50
CA TYR A 256 8.36 11.17 -5.06
C TYR A 256 6.85 11.03 -4.87
N ASN A 257 6.34 11.50 -3.72
CA ASN A 257 4.91 11.45 -3.38
C ASN A 257 4.40 12.86 -3.09
N SER A 258 3.57 13.39 -4.00
CA SER A 258 3.09 14.78 -3.94
C SER A 258 2.18 15.05 -2.74
N ILE A 259 1.29 14.12 -2.39
CA ILE A 259 0.37 14.31 -1.26
C ILE A 259 1.13 14.31 0.07
N ARG A 260 2.13 13.45 0.19
CA ARG A 260 3.02 13.40 1.36
C ARG A 260 3.81 14.70 1.52
N ALA A 261 4.31 15.26 0.40
CA ALA A 261 4.96 16.57 0.39
C ALA A 261 4.05 17.67 0.93
N TYR A 262 2.76 17.58 0.65
CA TYR A 262 1.76 18.56 1.08
C TYR A 262 1.32 18.36 2.53
N GLU A 263 0.95 17.14 2.92
CA GLU A 263 0.44 16.82 4.27
C GLU A 263 1.51 16.97 5.36
N MET A 264 2.78 16.77 5.02
CA MET A 264 3.91 16.86 5.97
C MET A 264 4.65 18.21 5.95
N LYS A 265 4.06 19.24 5.36
CA LYS A 265 4.61 20.59 5.47
C LYS A 265 4.57 21.10 6.89
N ILE A 266 5.70 21.64 7.34
CA ILE A 266 5.82 22.35 8.60
C ILE A 266 6.04 23.82 8.26
N THR A 267 5.18 24.69 8.77
CA THR A 267 5.33 26.15 8.69
C THR A 267 6.16 26.60 9.88
N SER A 268 7.35 27.08 9.62
CA SER A 268 8.22 27.78 10.58
C SER A 268 8.26 29.24 10.21
N GLY A 269 8.57 30.14 11.14
CA GLY A 269 8.53 31.61 10.92
C GLY A 269 9.25 32.11 9.66
N ASP A 270 10.19 31.34 9.11
CA ASP A 270 10.98 31.66 7.93
C ASP A 270 10.49 30.98 6.63
N GLY A 271 9.37 30.21 6.64
CA GLY A 271 8.82 29.57 5.45
C GLY A 271 8.22 28.18 5.68
N GLU A 272 7.71 27.59 4.59
CA GLU A 272 7.18 26.22 4.57
C GLU A 272 8.24 25.22 4.08
N SER A 273 8.42 24.13 4.80
CA SER A 273 9.31 23.02 4.41
C SER A 273 8.65 21.67 4.60
N ALA A 274 8.75 20.80 3.61
CA ALA A 274 8.34 19.39 3.70
C ALA A 274 9.46 18.48 4.25
N HIS A 275 10.64 19.02 4.59
CA HIS A 275 11.79 18.31 5.16
C HIS A 275 12.15 16.99 4.44
N GLY A 276 12.01 16.94 3.10
CA GLY A 276 12.28 15.75 2.30
C GLY A 276 11.23 14.63 2.44
N ALA A 277 10.07 14.89 3.05
CA ALA A 277 9.00 13.91 3.24
C ALA A 277 8.43 13.33 1.93
N ALA A 278 8.57 14.05 0.83
CA ALA A 278 8.16 13.60 -0.50
C ALA A 278 9.05 12.51 -1.08
N LEU A 279 10.31 12.44 -0.67
CA LEU A 279 11.33 11.58 -1.28
C LEU A 279 11.41 10.22 -0.57
N SER A 280 11.66 9.21 -1.38
CA SER A 280 11.93 7.85 -0.94
C SER A 280 13.08 7.27 -1.76
N PHE A 281 13.85 6.38 -1.18
CA PHE A 281 14.96 5.71 -1.84
C PHE A 281 15.03 4.26 -1.37
N GLY A 282 15.55 3.38 -2.22
CA GLY A 282 15.74 2.00 -1.84
C GLY A 282 16.50 1.21 -2.89
N GLY A 283 16.57 -0.07 -2.67
CA GLY A 283 17.15 -1.02 -3.59
C GLY A 283 16.89 -2.44 -3.15
N GLY A 284 17.17 -3.37 -4.01
CA GLY A 284 16.94 -4.77 -3.75
C GLY A 284 17.92 -5.70 -4.43
N LEU A 285 18.08 -6.85 -3.80
CA LEU A 285 18.81 -8.01 -4.31
C LEU A 285 17.80 -9.12 -4.58
N GLN A 286 17.75 -9.59 -5.83
CA GLN A 286 16.84 -10.64 -6.27
C GLN A 286 17.65 -11.85 -6.73
N LEU A 287 17.72 -12.87 -5.88
CA LEU A 287 18.26 -14.18 -6.21
C LEU A 287 17.09 -15.13 -6.50
N GLU A 288 17.38 -16.28 -7.11
CA GLU A 288 16.32 -17.24 -7.53
C GLU A 288 15.36 -17.65 -6.42
N ARG A 289 15.89 -17.91 -5.20
CA ARG A 289 15.10 -18.38 -4.05
C ARG A 289 15.02 -17.39 -2.90
N PHE A 290 15.82 -16.36 -2.93
CA PHE A 290 15.92 -15.39 -1.84
C PHE A 290 15.95 -13.98 -2.41
N LYS A 291 15.11 -13.12 -1.87
CA LYS A 291 15.05 -11.71 -2.25
C LYS A 291 15.11 -10.85 -0.99
N LEU A 292 15.85 -9.78 -1.09
CA LEU A 292 16.00 -8.79 -0.02
C LEU A 292 15.79 -7.40 -0.62
N ASN A 293 14.83 -6.67 -0.11
CA ASN A 293 14.57 -5.29 -0.50
C ASN A 293 14.62 -4.40 0.74
N VAL A 294 15.20 -3.21 0.60
CA VAL A 294 15.29 -2.22 1.67
C VAL A 294 14.94 -0.85 1.12
N ALA A 295 14.17 -0.08 1.87
CA ALA A 295 13.81 1.28 1.51
C ALA A 295 13.90 2.24 2.70
N TYR A 296 14.24 3.48 2.39
CA TYR A 296 14.14 4.63 3.26
C TYR A 296 13.02 5.53 2.74
N SER A 297 12.08 5.87 3.60
CA SER A 297 10.98 6.78 3.29
C SER A 297 10.61 7.58 4.52
N ARG A 298 10.08 8.77 4.35
CA ARG A 298 9.55 9.54 5.47
C ARG A 298 8.03 9.44 5.43
N LEU A 299 7.47 8.56 6.26
CA LEU A 299 6.03 8.28 6.33
C LEU A 299 5.33 9.02 7.47
N HIS A 300 6.11 9.67 8.33
CA HIS A 300 5.62 10.51 9.44
C HIS A 300 6.55 11.69 9.67
N VAL A 301 6.00 12.83 10.15
CA VAL A 301 6.79 14.05 10.38
C VAL A 301 7.87 13.87 11.44
N SER A 302 7.62 13.04 12.46
CA SER A 302 8.53 12.88 13.61
C SER A 302 9.78 12.06 13.32
N SER A 303 9.71 11.11 12.37
CA SER A 303 10.83 10.18 12.13
C SER A 303 10.81 9.61 10.72
N PRO A 304 11.99 9.28 10.16
CA PRO A 304 12.09 8.48 8.96
C PRO A 304 11.64 7.04 9.24
N SER A 305 11.23 6.34 8.18
CA SER A 305 10.86 4.94 8.19
C SER A 305 11.86 4.14 7.36
N LEU A 306 12.29 3.01 7.91
CA LEU A 306 13.03 1.98 7.19
C LEU A 306 12.07 0.82 6.94
N VAL A 307 12.00 0.38 5.71
CA VAL A 307 11.19 -0.77 5.28
C VAL A 307 12.14 -1.84 4.78
N ALA A 308 12.00 -3.05 5.26
CA ALA A 308 12.76 -4.21 4.81
C ALA A 308 11.80 -5.33 4.47
N ASN A 309 12.06 -6.00 3.35
CA ASN A 309 11.32 -7.17 2.90
C ASN A 309 12.30 -8.30 2.64
N ILE A 310 11.94 -9.49 3.10
CA ILE A 310 12.64 -10.74 2.80
C ILE A 310 11.61 -11.70 2.19
N SER A 311 11.93 -12.26 1.03
CA SER A 311 11.08 -13.27 0.38
C SER A 311 11.86 -14.54 0.10
N PHE A 312 11.19 -15.68 0.27
CA PHE A 312 11.71 -17.00 -0.04
C PHE A 312 10.74 -17.74 -0.94
N THR A 313 11.27 -18.47 -1.91
CA THR A 313 10.52 -19.46 -2.70
C THR A 313 10.85 -20.86 -2.16
N LEU A 314 9.81 -21.57 -1.71
CA LEU A 314 9.88 -22.91 -1.08
C LEU A 314 10.05 -24.03 -2.11
#